data_c1d5e8718d0b8cc5771002839bb84cf9
#
_entry.id   c1d5e8718d0b8cc5771002839bb84cf9
#
_cell.length_a   1.000
_cell.length_b   1.000
_cell.length_c   1.000
_cell.angle_alpha   90.00
_cell.angle_beta   90.00
_cell.angle_gamma   90.00
#
_symmetry.space_group_name_H-M   'P 1'
#
loop_
_entity.id
_entity.type
_entity.pdbx_description
1 polymer ?
#
loop_
_entity_poly.entity_id
_entity_poly.type
_entity_poly.pdbx_seq_one_letter_code
_entity_poly.pdbx_strand_id
1 'polypeptide(L)'
;MVDFKYKPDGETLKAFMKDDTFFRGIRGPVGSGKSVGCCVEVFRRALGQEKGKDGKRKSRWAIIRNTNPQLRTTTIKTWLDWFPENEWGKFNWSVPYTHRILKGDLDLEVIFLALDRPEDVKKLLSLEVTGIWINEARELGKSIIDACTMRTGRFPSMRDGGPTWSGVIADTNAPEEDHWWPIMSGEVPIPDHIPREQAKMLVKPTNWRFYTQPSGMVEVKDEDGEIDKYSPNKKAENVKNMLDSYYPNLIQGKTKSWIDVYVMNRLGSIQDGKPVYSMFVTDTHVAKEEIPVAASLPLYVGIDFGLTPAAVLGQKVRGRWLIQSEIVAIDMGIVRFAEVLREELATRFPDCPDVLIFGDPAGDFRAQTDESTPFHILRGAGLRAVPAPSNSVDLRLEAVSSQLNKMSEGKPAFLIDRRCSSLIKGF
;
A
#
# COMPACT_ATOMS: atom_id res chain seq x y z
N MET A 1 14.39 32.83 20.97
CA MET A 1 14.47 31.34 20.96
C MET A 1 13.04 30.83 20.88
N VAL A 2 12.75 29.85 20.02
CA VAL A 2 11.39 29.30 19.91
C VAL A 2 11.20 28.36 21.09
N ASP A 3 10.26 28.67 22.00
CA ASP A 3 9.91 27.77 23.11
C ASP A 3 8.91 26.74 22.60
N PHE A 4 9.43 25.56 22.28
CA PHE A 4 8.64 24.42 21.80
C PHE A 4 9.01 23.18 22.62
N LYS A 5 8.05 22.64 23.36
CA LYS A 5 8.28 21.51 24.26
C LYS A 5 7.53 20.27 23.76
N TYR A 6 8.28 19.29 23.30
CA TYR A 6 7.77 17.97 23.00
C TYR A 6 8.73 16.89 23.54
N LYS A 7 8.18 15.88 24.17
CA LYS A 7 8.92 14.72 24.64
C LYS A 7 8.20 13.46 24.12
N PRO A 8 8.81 12.72 23.18
CA PRO A 8 8.22 11.48 22.71
C PRO A 8 8.05 10.49 23.88
N ASP A 9 6.89 9.87 23.96
CA ASP A 9 6.60 8.83 24.94
C ASP A 9 6.73 7.47 24.28
N GLY A 10 7.82 6.78 24.55
CA GLY A 10 8.15 5.48 23.99
C GLY A 10 9.56 5.39 23.43
N GLU A 11 10.18 4.25 23.55
CA GLU A 11 11.57 4.04 23.14
C GLU A 11 11.68 3.95 21.60
N THR A 12 10.70 3.35 20.94
CA THR A 12 10.69 3.23 19.47
C THR A 12 10.56 4.59 18.81
N LEU A 13 9.63 5.43 19.28
CA LEU A 13 9.45 6.78 18.76
C LEU A 13 10.66 7.66 19.02
N LYS A 14 11.31 7.53 20.20
CA LYS A 14 12.57 8.22 20.52
C LYS A 14 13.69 7.78 19.58
N ALA A 15 13.83 6.49 19.33
CA ALA A 15 14.86 5.97 18.43
C ALA A 15 14.65 6.47 17.00
N PHE A 16 13.39 6.42 16.50
CA PHE A 16 12.99 6.95 15.20
C PHE A 16 13.36 8.44 15.04
N MET A 17 13.07 9.27 16.05
CA MET A 17 13.35 10.71 16.01
C MET A 17 14.85 11.04 16.13
N LYS A 18 15.64 10.20 16.79
CA LYS A 18 17.09 10.39 16.93
C LYS A 18 17.89 9.95 15.70
N ASP A 19 17.33 9.10 14.88
CA ASP A 19 17.99 8.55 13.71
C ASP A 19 18.10 9.62 12.59
N ASP A 20 19.26 9.66 11.93
CA ASP A 20 19.57 10.57 10.84
C ASP A 20 19.54 9.89 9.46
N THR A 21 19.16 8.61 9.42
CA THR A 21 19.05 7.83 8.18
C THR A 21 18.11 8.50 7.17
N PHE A 22 18.46 8.43 5.89
CA PHE A 22 17.77 9.12 4.80
C PHE A 22 16.28 8.78 4.71
N PHE A 23 15.92 7.48 4.76
CA PHE A 23 14.53 7.05 4.86
C PHE A 23 14.28 6.40 6.21
N ARG A 24 13.24 6.85 6.91
CA ARG A 24 12.81 6.27 8.19
C ARG A 24 11.31 6.04 8.19
N GLY A 25 10.92 4.80 8.36
CA GLY A 25 9.53 4.42 8.51
C GLY A 25 9.20 3.97 9.93
N ILE A 26 8.07 4.43 10.49
CA ILE A 26 7.56 3.96 11.77
C ILE A 26 6.16 3.36 11.61
N ARG A 27 6.00 2.12 12.06
CA ARG A 27 4.73 1.41 12.11
C ARG A 27 4.30 1.21 13.55
N GLY A 28 3.02 1.38 13.83
CA GLY A 28 2.50 1.17 15.17
C GLY A 28 0.96 1.20 15.22
N PRO A 29 0.37 0.84 16.37
CA PRO A 29 -1.07 0.87 16.55
C PRO A 29 -1.64 2.29 16.49
N VAL A 30 -2.96 2.43 16.35
CA VAL A 30 -3.62 3.74 16.52
C VAL A 30 -3.36 4.29 17.92
N GLY A 31 -3.26 5.62 18.04
CA GLY A 31 -3.00 6.27 19.33
C GLY A 31 -1.53 6.22 19.79
N SER A 32 -0.63 5.53 19.12
CA SER A 32 0.78 5.36 19.54
C SER A 32 1.68 6.59 19.35
N GLY A 33 1.13 7.74 18.90
CA GLY A 33 1.87 9.00 18.76
C GLY A 33 2.72 9.15 17.50
N LYS A 34 2.66 8.21 16.54
CA LYS A 34 3.46 8.21 15.30
C LYS A 34 3.35 9.52 14.52
N SER A 35 2.13 9.90 14.14
CA SER A 35 1.87 11.06 13.29
C SER A 35 2.27 12.36 13.97
N VAL A 36 2.04 12.47 15.30
CA VAL A 36 2.53 13.60 16.09
C VAL A 36 4.06 13.63 16.12
N GLY A 37 4.70 12.46 16.31
CA GLY A 37 6.14 12.34 16.25
C GLY A 37 6.72 12.78 14.92
N CYS A 38 6.12 12.39 13.80
CA CYS A 38 6.51 12.83 12.46
C CYS A 38 6.27 14.34 12.26
N CYS A 39 5.14 14.86 12.71
CA CYS A 39 4.82 16.29 12.68
C CYS A 39 5.91 17.12 13.40
N VAL A 40 6.27 16.71 14.61
CA VAL A 40 7.32 17.38 15.39
C VAL A 40 8.70 17.17 14.78
N GLU A 41 8.96 16.03 14.17
CA GLU A 41 10.25 15.76 13.50
C GLU A 41 10.47 16.68 12.29
N VAL A 42 9.44 17.00 11.51
CA VAL A 42 9.52 18.04 10.45
C VAL A 42 10.02 19.36 11.04
N PHE A 43 9.43 19.80 12.13
CA PHE A 43 9.80 21.04 12.80
C PHE A 43 11.21 20.98 13.42
N ARG A 44 11.57 19.88 14.10
CA ARG A 44 12.89 19.66 14.69
C ARG A 44 13.98 19.73 13.63
N ARG A 45 13.78 19.12 12.45
CA ARG A 45 14.71 19.16 11.33
C ARG A 45 14.87 20.57 10.75
N ALA A 46 13.75 21.31 10.68
CA ALA A 46 13.80 22.70 10.24
C ALA A 46 14.60 23.59 11.22
N LEU A 47 14.45 23.38 12.52
CA LEU A 47 15.28 24.06 13.54
C LEU A 47 16.76 23.66 13.50
N GLY A 48 17.04 22.41 13.12
CA GLY A 48 18.41 21.90 12.97
C GLY A 48 19.10 22.31 11.67
N GLN A 49 18.39 22.96 10.75
CA GLN A 49 18.99 23.45 9.50
C GLN A 49 19.98 24.57 9.79
N GLU A 50 21.17 24.54 9.18
CA GLU A 50 22.14 25.62 9.25
C GLU A 50 21.61 26.90 8.60
N LYS A 51 22.15 28.03 9.05
CA LYS A 51 21.75 29.34 8.51
C LYS A 51 22.34 29.54 7.13
N GLY A 52 21.53 29.97 6.20
CA GLY A 52 21.98 30.46 4.92
C GLY A 52 22.68 31.82 5.02
N LYS A 53 23.11 32.34 3.87
CA LYS A 53 23.85 33.65 3.80
C LYS A 53 23.03 34.83 4.33
N ASP A 54 21.71 34.73 4.30
CA ASP A 54 20.79 35.75 4.84
C ASP A 54 20.48 35.56 6.34
N GLY A 55 21.18 34.66 7.02
CA GLY A 55 21.01 34.38 8.44
C GLY A 55 19.77 33.57 8.79
N LYS A 56 19.00 33.06 7.81
CA LYS A 56 17.81 32.27 8.01
C LYS A 56 18.07 30.77 7.88
N ARG A 57 17.36 29.98 8.69
CA ARG A 57 17.28 28.51 8.60
C ARG A 57 16.14 28.16 7.67
N LYS A 58 16.43 28.05 6.37
CA LYS A 58 15.44 27.77 5.34
C LYS A 58 15.19 26.28 5.23
N SER A 59 13.95 25.88 5.30
CA SER A 59 13.54 24.49 5.12
C SER A 59 12.19 24.41 4.41
N ARG A 60 12.05 23.48 3.48
CA ARG A 60 10.79 23.22 2.78
C ARG A 60 10.45 21.75 2.89
N TRP A 61 9.24 21.45 3.32
CA TRP A 61 8.77 20.09 3.49
C TRP A 61 7.50 19.85 2.70
N ALA A 62 7.35 18.64 2.18
CA ALA A 62 6.07 18.17 1.67
C ALA A 62 5.50 17.14 2.65
N ILE A 63 4.22 17.27 2.97
CA ILE A 63 3.45 16.29 3.74
C ILE A 63 2.45 15.64 2.79
N ILE A 64 2.54 14.32 2.66
CA ILE A 64 1.81 13.55 1.66
C ILE A 64 0.80 12.63 2.34
N ARG A 65 -0.40 12.58 1.79
CA ARG A 65 -1.48 11.67 2.13
C ARG A 65 -2.11 11.11 0.85
N ASN A 66 -2.77 9.95 0.95
CA ASN A 66 -3.41 9.31 -0.20
C ASN A 66 -4.51 10.20 -0.79
N THR A 67 -5.50 10.64 0.00
CA THR A 67 -6.65 11.40 -0.51
C THR A 67 -6.78 12.79 0.10
N ASN A 68 -7.37 13.73 -0.67
CA ASN A 68 -7.60 15.09 -0.20
C ASN A 68 -8.55 15.18 1.02
N PRO A 69 -9.67 14.45 1.11
CA PRO A 69 -10.49 14.43 2.32
C PRO A 69 -9.71 14.02 3.56
N GLN A 70 -8.93 12.92 3.49
CA GLN A 70 -8.09 12.46 4.59
C GLN A 70 -7.01 13.48 4.95
N LEU A 71 -6.33 14.06 3.96
CA LEU A 71 -5.33 15.10 4.18
C LEU A 71 -5.90 16.26 5.00
N ARG A 72 -7.09 16.76 4.63
CA ARG A 72 -7.76 17.88 5.32
C ARG A 72 -8.26 17.53 6.72
N THR A 73 -8.91 16.39 6.86
CA THR A 73 -9.63 16.03 8.10
C THR A 73 -8.74 15.44 9.18
N THR A 74 -7.57 14.91 8.81
CA THR A 74 -6.64 14.27 9.75
C THR A 74 -5.28 14.95 9.78
N THR A 75 -4.53 14.92 8.68
CA THR A 75 -3.11 15.32 8.65
C THR A 75 -2.93 16.82 8.88
N ILE A 76 -3.67 17.66 8.14
CA ILE A 76 -3.62 19.12 8.32
C ILE A 76 -4.15 19.50 9.71
N LYS A 77 -5.19 18.84 10.20
CA LYS A 77 -5.71 19.07 11.55
C LYS A 77 -4.65 18.78 12.61
N THR A 78 -4.00 17.61 12.56
CA THR A 78 -2.91 17.26 13.46
C THR A 78 -1.77 18.30 13.40
N TRP A 79 -1.41 18.76 12.21
CA TRP A 79 -0.40 19.81 12.04
C TRP A 79 -0.81 21.11 12.73
N LEU A 80 -2.03 21.58 12.49
CA LEU A 80 -2.54 22.84 13.06
C LEU A 80 -2.83 22.78 14.56
N ASP A 81 -3.08 21.59 15.12
CA ASP A 81 -3.15 21.40 16.58
C ASP A 81 -1.79 21.67 17.25
N TRP A 82 -0.68 21.40 16.57
CA TRP A 82 0.68 21.68 17.05
C TRP A 82 1.23 23.03 16.61
N PHE A 83 0.82 23.54 15.46
CA PHE A 83 1.26 24.78 14.85
C PHE A 83 0.06 25.65 14.47
N PRO A 84 -0.72 26.14 15.46
CA PRO A 84 -1.92 26.92 15.19
C PRO A 84 -1.61 28.25 14.51
N GLU A 85 -2.50 28.69 13.61
CA GLU A 85 -2.33 29.84 12.73
C GLU A 85 -2.07 31.16 13.49
N ASN A 86 -2.70 31.34 14.65
CA ASN A 86 -2.56 32.53 15.49
C ASN A 86 -1.16 32.70 16.10
N GLU A 87 -0.39 31.61 16.21
CA GLU A 87 0.94 31.62 16.81
C GLU A 87 2.06 31.40 15.79
N TRP A 88 1.79 30.61 14.75
CA TRP A 88 2.82 30.11 13.84
C TRP A 88 2.72 30.68 12.42
N GLY A 89 1.68 31.44 12.10
CA GLY A 89 1.46 32.05 10.80
C GLY A 89 0.24 31.54 10.07
N LYS A 90 -0.23 32.28 9.10
CA LYS A 90 -1.45 31.95 8.35
C LYS A 90 -1.27 30.69 7.51
N PHE A 91 -2.25 29.79 7.56
CA PHE A 91 -2.36 28.64 6.69
C PHE A 91 -3.08 29.03 5.38
N ASN A 92 -2.53 28.61 4.25
CA ASN A 92 -3.18 28.78 2.96
C ASN A 92 -4.11 27.58 2.68
N TRP A 93 -5.42 27.84 2.69
CA TRP A 93 -6.46 26.84 2.44
C TRP A 93 -6.78 26.61 0.96
N SER A 94 -6.06 27.30 0.03
CA SER A 94 -6.15 27.03 -1.41
C SER A 94 -5.14 25.98 -1.83
N VAL A 95 -5.48 25.15 -2.83
CA VAL A 95 -4.59 24.11 -3.35
C VAL A 95 -3.49 24.73 -4.21
N PRO A 96 -2.20 24.39 -3.97
CA PRO A 96 -1.70 23.51 -2.90
C PRO A 96 -1.82 24.18 -1.53
N TYR A 97 -2.25 23.38 -0.52
CA TYR A 97 -2.28 23.84 0.87
C TYR A 97 -0.86 24.10 1.34
N THR A 98 -0.65 25.21 2.01
CA THR A 98 0.69 25.55 2.52
C THR A 98 0.63 26.26 3.86
N HIS A 99 1.63 26.00 4.71
CA HIS A 99 1.85 26.73 5.94
C HIS A 99 3.29 27.21 5.97
N ARG A 100 3.50 28.53 6.05
CA ARG A 100 4.82 29.11 6.20
C ARG A 100 5.00 29.67 7.60
N ILE A 101 5.98 29.13 8.32
CA ILE A 101 6.33 29.51 9.68
C ILE A 101 7.57 30.40 9.62
N LEU A 102 7.41 31.67 9.98
CA LEU A 102 8.51 32.65 10.11
C LEU A 102 8.63 33.03 11.58
N LYS A 103 9.63 32.49 12.27
CA LYS A 103 9.80 32.75 13.71
C LYS A 103 11.30 32.86 14.08
N GLY A 104 11.75 34.07 14.41
CA GLY A 104 13.16 34.36 14.62
C GLY A 104 13.99 34.16 13.35
N ASP A 105 14.94 33.23 13.39
CA ASP A 105 15.76 32.85 12.25
C ASP A 105 15.18 31.68 11.43
N LEU A 106 14.07 31.06 11.87
CA LEU A 106 13.40 29.98 11.17
C LEU A 106 12.55 30.50 9.99
N ASP A 107 12.70 29.89 8.83
CA ASP A 107 11.85 30.04 7.65
C ASP A 107 11.49 28.63 7.13
N LEU A 108 10.39 28.10 7.65
CA LEU A 108 9.87 26.78 7.30
C LEU A 108 8.63 26.92 6.43
N GLU A 109 8.68 26.35 5.25
CA GLU A 109 7.53 26.17 4.36
C GLU A 109 7.11 24.71 4.35
N VAL A 110 5.83 24.47 4.60
CA VAL A 110 5.22 23.13 4.55
C VAL A 110 4.13 23.11 3.48
N ILE A 111 4.25 22.17 2.55
CA ILE A 111 3.33 21.96 1.44
C ILE A 111 2.57 20.66 1.71
N PHE A 112 1.25 20.69 1.65
CA PHE A 112 0.41 19.52 1.86
C PHE A 112 -0.17 19.04 0.53
N LEU A 113 0.05 17.76 0.21
CA LEU A 113 -0.32 17.15 -1.06
C LEU A 113 -1.13 15.87 -0.84
N ALA A 114 -2.22 15.75 -1.56
CA ALA A 114 -2.91 14.49 -1.77
C ALA A 114 -2.49 13.89 -3.12
N LEU A 115 -2.40 12.56 -3.18
CA LEU A 115 -2.01 11.81 -4.37
C LEU A 115 -3.13 10.84 -4.76
N ASP A 116 -4.33 11.39 -4.96
CA ASP A 116 -5.55 10.63 -5.26
C ASP A 116 -5.60 10.15 -6.71
N ARG A 117 -4.76 10.69 -7.60
CA ARG A 117 -4.81 10.42 -9.04
C ARG A 117 -3.41 10.20 -9.62
N PRO A 118 -3.28 9.43 -10.71
CA PRO A 118 -1.99 9.20 -11.37
C PRO A 118 -1.25 10.49 -11.79
N GLU A 119 -2.00 11.54 -12.18
CA GLU A 119 -1.43 12.84 -12.54
C GLU A 119 -0.83 13.61 -11.35
N ASP A 120 -1.21 13.27 -10.12
CA ASP A 120 -0.67 13.93 -8.92
C ASP A 120 0.80 13.56 -8.69
N VAL A 121 1.25 12.42 -9.19
CA VAL A 121 2.68 12.04 -9.22
C VAL A 121 3.49 13.10 -9.98
N LYS A 122 2.94 13.70 -11.05
CA LYS A 122 3.60 14.78 -11.80
C LYS A 122 3.83 16.02 -10.94
N LYS A 123 2.88 16.35 -10.04
CA LYS A 123 3.04 17.45 -9.08
C LYS A 123 4.18 17.15 -8.11
N LEU A 124 4.26 15.92 -7.61
CA LEU A 124 5.35 15.47 -6.76
C LEU A 124 6.70 15.61 -7.47
N LEU A 125 6.79 15.21 -8.73
CA LEU A 125 8.03 15.28 -9.53
C LEU A 125 8.51 16.71 -9.82
N SER A 126 7.69 17.75 -9.62
CA SER A 126 8.08 19.16 -9.75
C SER A 126 8.61 19.78 -8.46
N LEU A 127 8.52 19.09 -7.32
CA LEU A 127 8.92 19.64 -6.03
C LEU A 127 10.44 19.71 -5.86
N GLU A 128 10.86 20.71 -5.08
CA GLU A 128 12.20 20.84 -4.54
C GLU A 128 12.07 21.07 -3.04
N VAL A 129 12.40 20.05 -2.25
CA VAL A 129 12.18 20.05 -0.81
C VAL A 129 13.41 19.61 -0.03
N THR A 130 13.47 20.00 1.24
CA THR A 130 14.44 19.51 2.22
C THR A 130 14.11 18.09 2.60
N GLY A 131 12.85 17.83 2.92
CA GLY A 131 12.35 16.52 3.32
C GLY A 131 10.89 16.30 2.98
N ILE A 132 10.45 15.05 3.10
CA ILE A 132 9.07 14.63 2.88
C ILE A 132 8.60 13.82 4.07
N TRP A 133 7.38 14.09 4.53
CA TRP A 133 6.66 13.21 5.44
C TRP A 133 5.50 12.55 4.71
N ILE A 134 5.49 11.22 4.72
CA ILE A 134 4.43 10.38 4.16
C ILE A 134 3.57 9.87 5.32
N ASN A 135 2.36 10.39 5.43
CA ASN A 135 1.40 9.99 6.45
C ASN A 135 0.53 8.84 5.94
N GLU A 136 0.43 7.76 6.69
CA GLU A 136 -0.22 6.48 6.35
C GLU A 136 0.34 5.85 5.05
N ALA A 137 1.63 5.57 5.06
CA ALA A 137 2.36 5.03 3.92
C ALA A 137 1.79 3.71 3.36
N ARG A 138 1.03 2.95 4.16
CA ARG A 138 0.32 1.73 3.70
C ARG A 138 -0.70 2.00 2.59
N GLU A 139 -1.15 3.24 2.43
CA GLU A 139 -2.12 3.62 1.42
C GLU A 139 -1.46 3.99 0.07
N LEU A 140 -0.13 4.01 0.02
CA LEU A 140 0.63 4.47 -1.14
C LEU A 140 1.53 3.37 -1.71
N GLY A 141 1.54 3.25 -3.04
CA GLY A 141 2.41 2.31 -3.75
C GLY A 141 3.89 2.69 -3.66
N LYS A 142 4.76 1.70 -3.87
CA LYS A 142 6.22 1.87 -3.82
C LYS A 142 6.75 2.93 -4.80
N SER A 143 6.16 3.05 -5.98
CA SER A 143 6.52 4.06 -6.98
C SER A 143 6.39 5.50 -6.48
N ILE A 144 5.38 5.77 -5.65
CA ILE A 144 5.22 7.07 -4.97
C ILE A 144 6.37 7.33 -4.00
N ILE A 145 6.75 6.30 -3.23
CA ILE A 145 7.86 6.40 -2.29
C ILE A 145 9.17 6.68 -3.03
N ASP A 146 9.42 6.02 -4.15
CA ASP A 146 10.58 6.26 -5.00
C ASP A 146 10.59 7.67 -5.58
N ALA A 147 9.45 8.17 -6.04
CA ALA A 147 9.32 9.55 -6.48
C ALA A 147 9.62 10.55 -5.36
N CYS A 148 9.21 10.28 -4.12
CA CYS A 148 9.55 11.10 -2.95
C CYS A 148 11.05 11.17 -2.73
N THR A 149 11.75 10.03 -2.75
CA THR A 149 13.21 10.00 -2.51
C THR A 149 13.99 10.80 -3.54
N MET A 150 13.51 10.91 -4.78
CA MET A 150 14.17 11.70 -5.85
C MET A 150 14.04 13.21 -5.64
N ARG A 151 13.14 13.69 -4.79
CA ARG A 151 12.81 15.12 -4.66
C ARG A 151 13.34 15.76 -3.39
N THR A 152 13.81 14.98 -2.45
CA THR A 152 14.44 15.45 -1.21
C THR A 152 15.88 15.95 -1.43
N GLY A 153 16.34 16.84 -0.58
CA GLY A 153 17.70 17.37 -0.62
C GLY A 153 17.95 18.45 -1.68
N ARG A 154 16.88 18.99 -2.29
CA ARG A 154 16.98 20.03 -3.31
C ARG A 154 16.73 21.45 -2.80
N PHE A 155 16.29 21.58 -1.54
CA PHE A 155 16.05 22.86 -0.90
C PHE A 155 16.65 22.88 0.51
N PRO A 156 17.28 23.99 0.97
CA PRO A 156 17.63 25.16 0.18
C PRO A 156 18.67 24.85 -0.90
N SER A 157 18.83 25.76 -1.86
CA SER A 157 19.82 25.60 -2.92
C SER A 157 21.25 25.59 -2.36
N MET A 158 22.21 24.99 -3.06
CA MET A 158 23.61 25.00 -2.66
C MET A 158 24.19 26.44 -2.58
N ARG A 159 23.62 27.40 -3.30
CA ARG A 159 23.97 28.83 -3.20
C ARG A 159 23.61 29.40 -1.83
N ASP A 160 22.56 28.88 -1.20
CA ASP A 160 22.08 29.26 0.14
C ASP A 160 22.59 28.35 1.26
N GLY A 161 23.62 27.55 0.98
CA GLY A 161 24.25 26.64 1.95
C GLY A 161 23.83 25.17 1.83
N GLY A 162 22.79 24.86 1.06
CA GLY A 162 22.26 23.51 0.93
C GLY A 162 21.50 23.01 2.16
N PRO A 163 20.89 21.82 2.10
CA PRO A 163 20.25 21.19 3.25
C PRO A 163 21.31 20.56 4.19
N THR A 164 21.23 20.84 5.49
CA THR A 164 22.07 20.21 6.52
C THR A 164 21.74 18.73 6.68
N TRP A 165 20.46 18.42 6.59
CA TRP A 165 19.92 17.07 6.50
C TRP A 165 18.80 17.01 5.47
N SER A 166 18.66 15.90 4.79
CA SER A 166 17.54 15.64 3.89
C SER A 166 17.08 14.20 3.97
N GLY A 167 15.81 13.95 3.71
CA GLY A 167 15.30 12.60 3.71
C GLY A 167 13.77 12.50 3.71
N VAL A 168 13.30 11.27 3.82
CA VAL A 168 11.88 10.91 3.88
C VAL A 168 11.59 10.26 5.22
N ILE A 169 10.55 10.74 5.88
CA ILE A 169 9.97 10.07 7.06
C ILE A 169 8.58 9.58 6.71
N ALA A 170 8.20 8.43 7.25
CA ALA A 170 6.90 7.81 6.98
C ALA A 170 6.31 7.21 8.24
N ASP A 171 5.00 7.36 8.43
CA ASP A 171 4.27 6.66 9.47
C ASP A 171 3.12 5.85 8.89
N THR A 172 2.76 4.76 9.55
CA THR A 172 1.67 3.89 9.11
C THR A 172 1.13 3.00 10.23
N ASN A 173 -0.08 2.50 10.06
CA ASN A 173 -0.56 1.30 10.74
C ASN A 173 -0.06 0.05 10.00
N ALA A 174 -0.28 -1.14 10.57
CA ALA A 174 0.16 -2.37 9.95
C ALA A 174 -0.47 -2.56 8.56
N PRO A 175 0.33 -2.75 7.51
CA PRO A 175 -0.15 -3.05 6.16
C PRO A 175 -0.42 -4.54 5.97
N GLU A 176 -0.85 -4.91 4.77
CA GLU A 176 -0.95 -6.30 4.34
C GLU A 176 0.43 -6.93 4.13
N GLU A 177 0.51 -8.27 4.16
CA GLU A 177 1.78 -8.99 4.07
C GLU A 177 2.48 -8.79 2.71
N ASP A 178 1.73 -8.65 1.62
CA ASP A 178 2.26 -8.43 0.27
C ASP A 178 2.55 -6.96 -0.05
N HIS A 179 2.31 -6.05 0.88
CA HIS A 179 2.66 -4.66 0.73
C HIS A 179 4.19 -4.46 0.70
N TRP A 180 4.68 -3.45 -0.04
CA TRP A 180 6.12 -3.16 -0.13
C TRP A 180 6.79 -2.94 1.24
N TRP A 181 6.05 -2.43 2.25
CA TRP A 181 6.61 -2.09 3.56
C TRP A 181 7.15 -3.31 4.33
N PRO A 182 6.36 -4.38 4.61
CA PRO A 182 6.88 -5.53 5.35
C PRO A 182 7.96 -6.29 4.57
N ILE A 183 7.92 -6.27 3.25
CA ILE A 183 8.97 -6.87 2.42
C ILE A 183 10.27 -6.08 2.58
N MET A 184 10.24 -4.75 2.45
CA MET A 184 11.44 -3.92 2.59
C MET A 184 11.93 -3.79 4.03
N SER A 185 11.06 -3.93 5.03
CA SER A 185 11.49 -4.00 6.43
C SER A 185 12.19 -5.33 6.77
N GLY A 186 12.00 -6.36 5.94
CA GLY A 186 12.54 -7.70 6.13
C GLY A 186 11.68 -8.58 7.03
N GLU A 187 10.44 -8.19 7.29
CA GLU A 187 9.48 -8.99 8.07
C GLU A 187 8.88 -10.12 7.24
N VAL A 188 8.74 -9.89 5.93
CA VAL A 188 8.23 -10.87 4.95
C VAL A 188 9.26 -11.03 3.83
N PRO A 189 9.55 -12.26 3.39
CA PRO A 189 10.42 -12.46 2.23
C PRO A 189 9.77 -11.91 0.96
N ILE A 190 10.59 -11.59 -0.06
CA ILE A 190 10.08 -11.24 -1.39
C ILE A 190 9.37 -12.46 -1.95
N PRO A 191 8.09 -12.35 -2.36
CA PRO A 191 7.35 -13.49 -2.88
C PRO A 191 7.97 -14.05 -4.17
N ASP A 192 8.03 -15.38 -4.31
CA ASP A 192 8.67 -16.07 -5.44
C ASP A 192 8.01 -15.75 -6.80
N HIS A 193 6.73 -15.37 -6.79
CA HIS A 193 6.00 -15.04 -8.03
C HIS A 193 6.31 -13.64 -8.57
N ILE A 194 7.02 -12.80 -7.81
CA ILE A 194 7.40 -11.45 -8.28
C ILE A 194 8.53 -11.57 -9.31
N PRO A 195 8.39 -10.98 -10.51
CA PRO A 195 9.44 -10.97 -11.52
C PRO A 195 10.75 -10.40 -10.98
N ARG A 196 11.87 -10.99 -11.42
CA ARG A 196 13.22 -10.69 -10.90
C ARG A 196 13.57 -9.19 -10.92
N GLU A 197 13.13 -8.46 -11.95
CA GLU A 197 13.35 -7.02 -12.05
C GLU A 197 12.55 -6.22 -11.01
N GLN A 198 11.32 -6.63 -10.72
CA GLN A 198 10.50 -6.01 -9.68
C GLN A 198 11.00 -6.39 -8.27
N ALA A 199 11.47 -7.62 -8.09
CA ALA A 199 12.08 -8.07 -6.85
C ALA A 199 13.29 -7.20 -6.45
N LYS A 200 14.10 -6.75 -7.41
CA LYS A 200 15.22 -5.82 -7.16
C LYS A 200 14.75 -4.49 -6.56
N MET A 201 13.57 -4.01 -6.94
CA MET A 201 13.00 -2.76 -6.41
C MET A 201 12.48 -2.88 -4.97
N LEU A 202 12.30 -4.11 -4.49
CA LEU A 202 11.86 -4.43 -3.12
C LEU A 202 13.02 -4.77 -2.19
N VAL A 203 14.27 -4.69 -2.67
CA VAL A 203 15.46 -4.83 -1.81
C VAL A 203 15.65 -3.54 -1.03
N LYS A 204 15.71 -3.67 0.31
CA LYS A 204 15.91 -2.54 1.20
C LYS A 204 17.26 -1.85 0.96
N PRO A 205 17.30 -0.55 0.62
CA PRO A 205 18.53 0.23 0.57
C PRO A 205 19.22 0.32 1.95
N THR A 206 20.52 0.44 1.97
CA THR A 206 21.30 0.52 3.22
C THR A 206 21.01 1.77 4.06
N ASN A 207 20.55 2.83 3.42
CA ASN A 207 20.17 4.11 4.03
C ASN A 207 18.66 4.19 4.35
N TRP A 208 17.98 3.03 4.50
CA TRP A 208 16.59 2.92 4.91
C TRP A 208 16.48 2.18 6.24
N ARG A 209 15.66 2.71 7.16
CA ARG A 209 15.34 2.07 8.45
C ARG A 209 13.84 2.03 8.70
N PHE A 210 13.42 0.93 9.33
CA PHE A 210 12.04 0.70 9.72
C PHE A 210 11.98 0.46 11.23
N TYR A 211 10.97 1.06 11.86
CA TYR A 211 10.71 0.98 13.29
C TYR A 211 9.32 0.43 13.51
N THR A 212 9.19 -0.54 14.42
CA THR A 212 7.91 -1.17 14.77
C THR A 212 7.64 -0.94 16.24
N GLN A 213 6.58 -0.18 16.54
CA GLN A 213 6.14 0.08 17.91
C GLN A 213 5.46 -1.17 18.49
N PRO A 214 5.51 -1.35 19.82
CA PRO A 214 4.74 -2.38 20.49
C PRO A 214 3.23 -2.25 20.25
N SER A 215 2.51 -3.38 20.34
CA SER A 215 1.04 -3.40 20.30
C SER A 215 0.43 -2.57 21.43
N GLY A 216 -0.79 -2.07 21.21
CA GLY A 216 -1.56 -1.36 22.26
C GLY A 216 -2.07 -2.28 23.35
N MET A 217 -2.33 -3.55 23.00
CA MET A 217 -2.81 -4.58 23.93
C MET A 217 -2.03 -5.87 23.73
N VAL A 218 -2.22 -6.84 24.63
CA VAL A 218 -1.71 -8.21 24.56
C VAL A 218 -2.87 -9.19 24.67
N GLU A 219 -2.76 -10.32 23.97
CA GLU A 219 -3.70 -11.43 24.08
C GLU A 219 -3.44 -12.22 25.37
N VAL A 220 -4.50 -12.51 26.08
CA VAL A 220 -4.51 -13.48 27.18
C VAL A 220 -5.22 -14.72 26.65
N LYS A 221 -4.53 -15.84 26.67
CA LYS A 221 -5.03 -17.11 26.16
C LYS A 221 -5.55 -17.96 27.33
N ASP A 222 -6.57 -18.78 27.04
CA ASP A 222 -7.09 -19.81 27.95
C ASP A 222 -6.21 -21.08 27.94
N GLU A 223 -6.67 -22.12 28.61
CA GLU A 223 -5.97 -23.42 28.74
C GLU A 223 -5.89 -24.16 27.38
N ASP A 224 -6.83 -23.89 26.47
CA ASP A 224 -6.88 -24.50 25.13
C ASP A 224 -6.04 -23.71 24.11
N GLY A 225 -5.45 -22.57 24.52
CA GLY A 225 -4.62 -21.71 23.67
C GLY A 225 -5.41 -20.70 22.83
N GLU A 226 -6.73 -20.63 23.01
CA GLU A 226 -7.61 -19.65 22.35
C GLU A 226 -7.55 -18.30 23.09
N ILE A 227 -7.93 -17.22 22.39
CA ILE A 227 -7.92 -15.87 22.96
C ILE A 227 -9.12 -15.73 23.90
N ASP A 228 -8.87 -15.71 25.21
CA ASP A 228 -9.88 -15.42 26.25
C ASP A 228 -10.22 -13.93 26.25
N LYS A 229 -9.21 -13.08 26.29
CA LYS A 229 -9.39 -11.62 26.35
C LYS A 229 -8.14 -10.87 25.91
N TYR A 230 -8.30 -9.55 25.72
CA TYR A 230 -7.19 -8.62 25.54
C TYR A 230 -6.93 -7.83 26.82
N SER A 231 -5.66 -7.60 27.16
CA SER A 231 -5.21 -6.80 28.29
C SER A 231 -4.30 -5.66 27.83
N PRO A 232 -4.25 -4.51 28.54
CA PRO A 232 -3.35 -3.42 28.22
C PRO A 232 -1.90 -3.87 28.16
N ASN A 233 -1.19 -3.47 27.10
CA ASN A 233 0.23 -3.77 26.98
C ASN A 233 1.05 -2.73 27.76
N LYS A 234 1.79 -3.18 28.78
CA LYS A 234 2.67 -2.30 29.59
C LYS A 234 3.79 -1.64 28.78
N LYS A 235 4.11 -2.20 27.61
CA LYS A 235 5.12 -1.65 26.68
C LYS A 235 4.52 -0.73 25.62
N ALA A 236 3.19 -0.57 25.57
CA ALA A 236 2.55 0.32 24.61
C ALA A 236 3.07 1.74 24.77
N GLU A 237 3.34 2.39 23.64
CA GLU A 237 3.85 3.77 23.62
C GLU A 237 2.71 4.78 23.61
N ASN A 238 2.98 5.99 24.11
CA ASN A 238 2.03 7.12 24.18
C ASN A 238 0.82 6.94 25.11
N VAL A 239 0.80 5.89 25.92
CA VAL A 239 -0.36 5.60 26.82
C VAL A 239 -0.61 6.70 27.85
N LYS A 240 0.43 7.43 28.28
CA LYS A 240 0.31 8.53 29.22
C LYS A 240 -0.50 9.72 28.70
N ASN A 241 -0.65 9.81 27.39
CA ASN A 241 -1.39 10.88 26.71
C ASN A 241 -2.80 10.44 26.28
N MET A 242 -3.25 9.28 26.76
CA MET A 242 -4.57 8.70 26.46
C MET A 242 -5.29 8.32 27.76
N LEU A 243 -6.60 8.15 27.68
CA LEU A 243 -7.36 7.57 28.78
C LEU A 243 -7.00 6.09 28.95
N ASP A 244 -6.95 5.59 30.18
CA ASP A 244 -6.70 4.17 30.46
C ASP A 244 -7.71 3.24 29.75
N SER A 245 -8.92 3.72 29.51
CA SER A 245 -9.99 3.02 28.80
C SER A 245 -9.86 3.10 27.27
N TYR A 246 -8.87 3.80 26.70
CA TYR A 246 -8.77 4.03 25.25
C TYR A 246 -8.77 2.72 24.45
N TYR A 247 -7.78 1.87 24.66
CA TYR A 247 -7.70 0.58 23.94
C TYR A 247 -8.83 -0.39 24.34
N PRO A 248 -9.20 -0.55 25.63
CA PRO A 248 -10.35 -1.35 26.01
C PRO A 248 -11.66 -0.95 25.32
N ASN A 249 -11.92 0.35 25.17
CA ASN A 249 -13.09 0.83 24.44
C ASN A 249 -12.97 0.63 22.93
N LEU A 250 -11.77 0.80 22.39
CA LEU A 250 -11.50 0.73 20.95
C LEU A 250 -11.79 -0.65 20.36
N ILE A 251 -11.53 -1.73 21.10
CA ILE A 251 -11.72 -3.11 20.64
C ILE A 251 -13.17 -3.60 20.71
N GLN A 252 -14.07 -2.87 21.42
CA GLN A 252 -15.45 -3.31 21.59
C GLN A 252 -16.18 -3.39 20.25
N GLY A 253 -16.76 -4.57 19.95
CA GLY A 253 -17.51 -4.81 18.73
C GLY A 253 -16.67 -4.83 17.45
N LYS A 254 -15.34 -4.92 17.54
CA LYS A 254 -14.44 -5.01 16.38
C LYS A 254 -14.10 -6.46 16.05
N THR A 255 -13.89 -6.71 14.76
CA THR A 255 -13.42 -8.02 14.30
C THR A 255 -11.98 -8.28 14.74
N LYS A 256 -11.60 -9.55 14.83
CA LYS A 256 -10.21 -9.94 15.13
C LYS A 256 -9.21 -9.31 14.16
N SER A 257 -9.49 -9.34 12.85
CA SER A 257 -8.64 -8.74 11.82
C SER A 257 -8.45 -7.23 12.03
N TRP A 258 -9.51 -6.51 12.41
CA TRP A 258 -9.42 -5.10 12.74
C TRP A 258 -8.53 -4.84 13.97
N ILE A 259 -8.71 -5.64 15.02
CA ILE A 259 -7.90 -5.58 16.26
C ILE A 259 -6.44 -5.89 15.94
N ASP A 260 -6.18 -6.93 15.17
CA ASP A 260 -4.82 -7.34 14.77
C ASP A 260 -4.08 -6.19 14.05
N VAL A 261 -4.71 -5.52 13.12
CA VAL A 261 -4.08 -4.42 12.37
C VAL A 261 -3.92 -3.15 13.19
N TYR A 262 -5.01 -2.66 13.80
CA TYR A 262 -5.01 -1.33 14.40
C TYR A 262 -4.58 -1.29 15.86
N VAL A 263 -4.69 -2.39 16.59
CA VAL A 263 -4.34 -2.45 18.02
C VAL A 263 -3.14 -3.34 18.29
N MET A 264 -3.09 -4.52 17.66
CA MET A 264 -2.00 -5.48 17.85
C MET A 264 -0.79 -5.20 16.97
N ASN A 265 -0.91 -4.26 16.01
CA ASN A 265 0.14 -3.90 15.06
C ASN A 265 0.67 -5.09 14.25
N ARG A 266 -0.21 -6.05 13.92
CA ARG A 266 0.07 -7.22 13.10
C ARG A 266 -0.23 -6.95 11.65
N LEU A 267 0.56 -7.51 10.76
CA LEU A 267 0.28 -7.49 9.33
C LEU A 267 -1.07 -8.19 9.06
N GLY A 268 -1.85 -7.66 8.15
CA GLY A 268 -3.13 -8.25 7.80
C GLY A 268 -4.00 -7.34 6.94
N SER A 269 -5.00 -7.95 6.31
CA SER A 269 -6.04 -7.26 5.55
C SER A 269 -7.27 -7.02 6.43
N ILE A 270 -7.86 -5.84 6.29
CA ILE A 270 -9.15 -5.52 6.90
C ILE A 270 -10.16 -5.64 5.78
N GLN A 271 -11.00 -6.65 5.87
CA GLN A 271 -12.16 -6.76 5.00
C GLN A 271 -13.23 -5.79 5.50
N ASP A 272 -13.28 -4.60 4.92
CA ASP A 272 -14.37 -3.66 5.12
C ASP A 272 -15.49 -3.99 4.14
N GLY A 273 -16.58 -4.57 4.64
CA GLY A 273 -17.77 -4.90 3.86
C GLY A 273 -18.16 -6.38 3.90
N LYS A 274 -19.30 -6.71 3.30
CA LYS A 274 -19.69 -8.10 3.05
C LYS A 274 -18.83 -8.63 1.90
N PRO A 275 -18.19 -9.80 2.07
CA PRO A 275 -17.46 -10.41 0.95
C PRO A 275 -18.40 -10.57 -0.23
N VAL A 276 -17.93 -10.24 -1.43
CA VAL A 276 -18.70 -10.39 -2.68
C VAL A 276 -19.16 -11.85 -2.84
N TYR A 277 -18.28 -12.77 -2.46
CA TYR A 277 -18.54 -14.21 -2.50
C TYR A 277 -18.53 -14.80 -1.08
N SER A 278 -19.60 -14.56 -0.31
CA SER A 278 -19.74 -15.05 1.08
C SER A 278 -19.68 -16.58 1.21
N MET A 279 -19.85 -17.32 0.10
CA MET A 279 -19.75 -18.77 0.03
C MET A 279 -18.33 -19.28 -0.21
N PHE A 280 -17.36 -18.39 -0.46
CA PHE A 280 -15.96 -18.79 -0.61
C PHE A 280 -15.38 -19.19 0.75
N VAL A 281 -14.82 -20.38 0.81
CA VAL A 281 -14.17 -20.93 2.01
C VAL A 281 -12.80 -21.44 1.61
N THR A 282 -11.75 -20.86 2.16
CA THR A 282 -10.34 -21.17 1.82
C THR A 282 -10.03 -22.66 1.91
N ASP A 283 -10.43 -23.33 3.00
CA ASP A 283 -10.18 -24.77 3.19
C ASP A 283 -10.88 -25.66 2.15
N THR A 284 -11.92 -25.16 1.50
CA THR A 284 -12.71 -25.88 0.49
C THR A 284 -12.27 -25.52 -0.92
N HIS A 285 -12.03 -24.24 -1.18
CA HIS A 285 -11.87 -23.69 -2.55
C HIS A 285 -10.42 -23.38 -2.92
N VAL A 286 -9.47 -23.51 -1.98
CA VAL A 286 -8.03 -23.38 -2.27
C VAL A 286 -7.35 -24.74 -2.17
N ALA A 287 -6.61 -25.11 -3.20
CA ALA A 287 -5.89 -26.38 -3.24
C ALA A 287 -4.75 -26.43 -2.23
N LYS A 288 -4.63 -27.53 -1.51
CA LYS A 288 -3.50 -27.77 -0.58
C LYS A 288 -2.18 -28.00 -1.32
N GLU A 289 -2.26 -28.56 -2.52
CA GLU A 289 -1.13 -28.85 -3.40
C GLU A 289 -1.32 -28.16 -4.74
N GLU A 290 -0.25 -28.12 -5.53
CA GLU A 290 -0.29 -27.56 -6.88
C GLU A 290 -1.30 -28.30 -7.76
N ILE A 291 -2.14 -27.56 -8.49
CA ILE A 291 -3.11 -28.13 -9.42
C ILE A 291 -2.40 -28.50 -10.74
N PRO A 292 -2.32 -29.77 -11.12
CA PRO A 292 -1.65 -30.18 -12.33
C PRO A 292 -2.40 -29.71 -13.56
N VAL A 293 -1.66 -29.43 -14.65
CA VAL A 293 -2.22 -29.10 -15.95
C VAL A 293 -2.66 -30.36 -16.67
N ALA A 294 -3.89 -30.35 -17.20
CA ALA A 294 -4.42 -31.42 -18.03
C ALA A 294 -4.10 -31.15 -19.51
N ALA A 295 -3.00 -31.70 -20.02
CA ALA A 295 -2.50 -31.45 -21.37
C ALA A 295 -3.50 -31.74 -22.53
N SER A 296 -4.52 -32.58 -22.31
CA SER A 296 -5.52 -32.91 -23.31
C SER A 296 -6.76 -32.02 -23.32
N LEU A 297 -6.82 -31.02 -22.43
CA LEU A 297 -7.97 -30.14 -22.28
C LEU A 297 -7.65 -28.70 -22.66
N PRO A 298 -8.63 -27.93 -23.18
CA PRO A 298 -8.42 -26.52 -23.50
C PRO A 298 -8.13 -25.71 -22.23
N LEU A 299 -7.31 -24.67 -22.38
CA LEU A 299 -7.04 -23.68 -21.38
C LEU A 299 -7.94 -22.46 -21.61
N TYR A 300 -8.55 -21.98 -20.55
CA TYR A 300 -9.33 -20.74 -20.54
C TYR A 300 -8.52 -19.65 -19.84
N VAL A 301 -8.46 -18.48 -20.48
CA VAL A 301 -7.78 -17.30 -19.92
C VAL A 301 -8.78 -16.16 -19.86
N GLY A 302 -9.01 -15.62 -18.69
CA GLY A 302 -9.79 -14.40 -18.49
C GLY A 302 -8.85 -13.21 -18.24
N ILE A 303 -9.02 -12.11 -18.98
CA ILE A 303 -8.18 -10.90 -18.86
C ILE A 303 -9.03 -9.70 -18.46
N ASP A 304 -8.56 -8.96 -17.47
CA ASP A 304 -9.03 -7.61 -17.14
C ASP A 304 -8.01 -6.55 -17.63
N PHE A 305 -8.49 -5.52 -18.35
CA PHE A 305 -7.67 -4.49 -18.97
C PHE A 305 -7.65 -3.19 -18.15
N GLY A 306 -7.39 -3.26 -16.86
CA GLY A 306 -7.21 -2.07 -16.03
C GLY A 306 -5.85 -1.39 -16.25
N LEU A 307 -5.56 -0.37 -15.42
CA LEU A 307 -4.20 0.22 -15.30
C LEU A 307 -3.16 -0.83 -14.86
N THR A 308 -3.63 -1.87 -14.23
CA THR A 308 -2.88 -3.07 -13.85
C THR A 308 -3.54 -4.26 -14.54
N PRO A 309 -3.16 -4.59 -15.79
CA PRO A 309 -3.73 -5.73 -16.47
C PRO A 309 -3.53 -7.01 -15.67
N ALA A 310 -4.57 -7.84 -15.61
CA ALA A 310 -4.51 -9.11 -14.90
C ALA A 310 -5.10 -10.23 -15.74
N ALA A 311 -4.59 -11.45 -15.57
CA ALA A 311 -5.13 -12.66 -16.18
C ALA A 311 -5.27 -13.78 -15.16
N VAL A 312 -6.31 -14.57 -15.34
CA VAL A 312 -6.56 -15.83 -14.63
C VAL A 312 -6.62 -16.97 -15.63
N LEU A 313 -5.83 -18.01 -15.37
CA LEU A 313 -5.69 -19.16 -16.27
C LEU A 313 -6.22 -20.43 -15.59
N GLY A 314 -7.10 -21.15 -16.26
CA GLY A 314 -7.69 -22.37 -15.69
C GLY A 314 -8.31 -23.30 -16.71
N GLN A 315 -8.57 -24.50 -16.28
CA GLN A 315 -9.15 -25.56 -17.11
C GLN A 315 -10.46 -26.10 -16.50
N LYS A 316 -11.35 -26.55 -17.33
CA LYS A 316 -12.56 -27.25 -16.90
C LYS A 316 -12.36 -28.76 -16.98
N VAL A 317 -12.17 -29.40 -15.83
CA VAL A 317 -11.89 -30.82 -15.71
C VAL A 317 -13.05 -31.53 -15.02
N ARG A 318 -13.72 -32.46 -15.71
CA ARG A 318 -14.89 -33.23 -15.17
C ARG A 318 -15.93 -32.34 -14.49
N GLY A 319 -16.29 -31.24 -15.15
CA GLY A 319 -17.29 -30.28 -14.65
C GLY A 319 -16.82 -29.34 -13.54
N ARG A 320 -15.54 -29.38 -13.18
CA ARG A 320 -14.91 -28.51 -12.18
C ARG A 320 -14.04 -27.46 -12.86
N TRP A 321 -14.10 -26.22 -12.40
CA TRP A 321 -13.16 -25.18 -12.77
C TRP A 321 -11.93 -25.24 -11.85
N LEU A 322 -10.77 -25.47 -12.44
CA LEU A 322 -9.50 -25.52 -11.77
C LEU A 322 -8.67 -24.33 -12.23
N ILE A 323 -8.53 -23.34 -11.35
CA ILE A 323 -7.71 -22.15 -11.61
C ILE A 323 -6.29 -22.48 -11.22
N GLN A 324 -5.38 -22.45 -12.19
CA GLN A 324 -4.01 -22.97 -12.07
C GLN A 324 -2.94 -21.88 -12.05
N SER A 325 -3.23 -20.70 -12.61
CA SER A 325 -2.29 -19.58 -12.62
C SER A 325 -3.01 -18.24 -12.62
N GLU A 326 -2.32 -17.23 -12.12
CA GLU A 326 -2.69 -15.82 -12.24
C GLU A 326 -1.49 -14.99 -12.72
N ILE A 327 -1.76 -13.93 -13.44
CA ILE A 327 -0.79 -12.90 -13.79
C ILE A 327 -1.37 -11.57 -13.36
N VAL A 328 -0.65 -10.82 -12.52
CA VAL A 328 -1.01 -9.46 -12.11
C VAL A 328 0.13 -8.54 -12.52
N ALA A 329 -0.15 -7.63 -13.45
CA ALA A 329 0.86 -6.73 -14.02
C ALA A 329 0.87 -5.41 -13.22
N ILE A 330 1.83 -5.23 -12.34
CA ILE A 330 2.01 -3.97 -11.61
C ILE A 330 2.88 -3.04 -12.46
N ASP A 331 2.38 -1.81 -12.72
CA ASP A 331 3.06 -0.79 -13.55
C ASP A 331 3.49 -1.30 -14.96
N MET A 332 2.65 -2.11 -15.57
CA MET A 332 2.95 -2.77 -16.84
C MET A 332 1.88 -2.45 -17.88
N GLY A 333 2.30 -1.94 -19.03
CA GLY A 333 1.42 -1.75 -20.17
C GLY A 333 1.07 -3.06 -20.88
N ILE A 334 -0.01 -3.04 -21.68
CA ILE A 334 -0.57 -4.22 -22.36
C ILE A 334 0.42 -4.92 -23.29
N VAL A 335 1.37 -4.21 -23.91
CA VAL A 335 2.40 -4.80 -24.78
C VAL A 335 3.29 -5.77 -24.00
N ARG A 336 3.83 -5.31 -22.89
CA ARG A 336 4.69 -6.12 -22.01
C ARG A 336 3.90 -7.23 -21.31
N PHE A 337 2.64 -6.96 -20.97
CA PHE A 337 1.73 -7.96 -20.42
C PHE A 337 1.52 -9.13 -21.41
N ALA A 338 1.36 -8.83 -22.70
CA ALA A 338 1.24 -9.86 -23.74
C ALA A 338 2.46 -10.77 -23.82
N GLU A 339 3.68 -10.22 -23.61
CA GLU A 339 4.91 -11.00 -23.55
C GLU A 339 4.94 -11.94 -22.36
N VAL A 340 4.59 -11.43 -21.17
CA VAL A 340 4.51 -12.24 -19.93
C VAL A 340 3.48 -13.35 -20.06
N LEU A 341 2.30 -13.04 -20.60
CA LEU A 341 1.27 -14.06 -20.84
C LEU A 341 1.75 -15.15 -21.83
N ARG A 342 2.44 -14.78 -22.88
CA ARG A 342 3.03 -15.75 -23.81
C ARG A 342 4.06 -16.64 -23.15
N GLU A 343 4.92 -16.08 -22.30
CA GLU A 343 5.92 -16.82 -21.55
C GLU A 343 5.27 -17.82 -20.58
N GLU A 344 4.24 -17.41 -19.85
CA GLU A 344 3.47 -18.29 -18.97
C GLU A 344 2.79 -19.43 -19.75
N LEU A 345 2.17 -19.13 -20.89
CA LEU A 345 1.56 -20.14 -21.76
C LEU A 345 2.58 -21.15 -22.28
N ALA A 346 3.74 -20.68 -22.74
CA ALA A 346 4.79 -21.53 -23.29
C ALA A 346 5.47 -22.39 -22.22
N THR A 347 5.61 -21.88 -21.00
CA THR A 347 6.34 -22.55 -19.92
C THR A 347 5.46 -23.54 -19.18
N ARG A 348 4.22 -23.16 -18.89
CA ARG A 348 3.35 -23.91 -17.98
C ARG A 348 2.26 -24.70 -18.70
N PHE A 349 1.82 -24.25 -19.87
CA PHE A 349 0.73 -24.84 -20.64
C PHE A 349 1.11 -25.22 -22.08
N PRO A 350 2.32 -25.75 -22.32
CA PRO A 350 2.80 -25.97 -23.69
C PRO A 350 1.97 -26.98 -24.48
N ASP A 351 1.39 -27.96 -23.80
CA ASP A 351 0.69 -29.10 -24.42
C ASP A 351 -0.85 -28.95 -24.44
N CYS A 352 -1.38 -27.76 -24.09
CA CYS A 352 -2.82 -27.52 -24.18
C CYS A 352 -3.24 -27.37 -25.65
N PRO A 353 -4.26 -28.13 -26.10
CA PRO A 353 -4.62 -28.16 -27.53
C PRO A 353 -5.19 -26.81 -28.01
N ASP A 354 -5.91 -26.11 -27.17
CA ASP A 354 -6.53 -24.82 -27.46
C ASP A 354 -6.36 -23.87 -26.30
N VAL A 355 -6.07 -22.60 -26.58
CA VAL A 355 -6.05 -21.50 -25.61
C VAL A 355 -7.14 -20.50 -25.96
N LEU A 356 -8.16 -20.45 -25.13
CA LEU A 356 -9.35 -19.62 -25.30
C LEU A 356 -9.22 -18.38 -24.39
N ILE A 357 -8.95 -17.22 -25.00
CA ILE A 357 -8.67 -15.97 -24.27
C ILE A 357 -9.87 -15.03 -24.37
N PHE A 358 -10.43 -14.65 -23.23
CA PHE A 358 -11.54 -13.71 -23.10
C PHE A 358 -11.08 -12.49 -22.30
N GLY A 359 -11.39 -11.30 -22.81
CA GLY A 359 -11.10 -10.05 -22.12
C GLY A 359 -12.34 -9.25 -21.80
N ASP A 360 -12.23 -8.27 -20.89
CA ASP A 360 -13.31 -7.32 -20.64
C ASP A 360 -13.68 -6.61 -21.95
N PRO A 361 -14.98 -6.55 -22.33
CA PRO A 361 -15.43 -5.85 -23.54
C PRO A 361 -14.99 -4.39 -23.61
N ALA A 362 -14.74 -3.73 -22.47
CA ALA A 362 -14.20 -2.38 -22.45
C ALA A 362 -12.81 -2.25 -23.11
N GLY A 363 -12.06 -3.34 -23.25
CA GLY A 363 -10.77 -3.38 -23.97
C GLY A 363 -10.88 -3.18 -25.50
N ASP A 364 -12.10 -3.05 -26.03
CA ASP A 364 -12.34 -2.72 -27.44
C ASP A 364 -12.45 -1.20 -27.68
N PHE A 365 -12.49 -0.39 -26.61
CA PHE A 365 -12.49 1.08 -26.73
C PHE A 365 -11.07 1.57 -27.06
N ARG A 366 -10.97 2.40 -28.13
CA ARG A 366 -9.72 3.02 -28.55
C ARG A 366 -9.21 4.00 -27.49
N ALA A 367 -7.94 3.92 -27.14
CA ALA A 367 -7.30 4.99 -26.38
C ALA A 367 -7.21 6.25 -27.24
N GLN A 368 -7.47 7.44 -26.66
CA GLN A 368 -7.43 8.72 -27.39
C GLN A 368 -6.04 9.07 -27.95
N THR A 369 -4.99 8.41 -27.46
CA THR A 369 -3.59 8.69 -27.79
C THR A 369 -2.97 7.67 -28.75
N ASP A 370 -3.61 6.50 -28.93
CA ASP A 370 -3.09 5.44 -29.79
C ASP A 370 -4.30 4.74 -30.44
N GLU A 371 -4.26 4.51 -31.74
CA GLU A 371 -5.36 3.86 -32.49
C GLU A 371 -5.50 2.36 -32.18
N SER A 372 -4.60 1.82 -31.35
CA SER A 372 -4.53 0.40 -30.99
C SER A 372 -5.40 0.08 -29.78
N THR A 373 -6.25 -0.93 -29.88
CA THR A 373 -6.99 -1.48 -28.74
C THR A 373 -6.17 -2.57 -28.03
N PRO A 374 -6.39 -2.84 -26.73
CA PRO A 374 -5.79 -3.98 -26.03
C PRO A 374 -5.94 -5.30 -26.81
N PHE A 375 -7.10 -5.58 -27.40
CA PHE A 375 -7.32 -6.76 -28.22
C PHE A 375 -6.48 -6.77 -29.50
N HIS A 376 -6.26 -5.61 -30.13
CA HIS A 376 -5.40 -5.51 -31.31
C HIS A 376 -3.95 -5.85 -30.96
N ILE A 377 -3.45 -5.34 -29.84
CA ILE A 377 -2.09 -5.60 -29.33
C ILE A 377 -1.91 -7.09 -29.00
N LEU A 378 -2.86 -7.70 -28.27
CA LEU A 378 -2.81 -9.13 -27.97
C LEU A 378 -2.80 -9.99 -29.21
N ARG A 379 -3.65 -9.69 -30.20
CA ARG A 379 -3.69 -10.42 -31.49
C ARG A 379 -2.40 -10.23 -32.29
N GLY A 380 -1.82 -9.03 -32.28
CA GLY A 380 -0.51 -8.76 -32.87
C GLY A 380 0.63 -9.57 -32.22
N ALA A 381 0.49 -9.87 -30.93
CA ALA A 381 1.41 -10.75 -30.20
C ALA A 381 1.12 -12.26 -30.41
N GLY A 382 0.16 -12.63 -31.27
CA GLY A 382 -0.23 -13.99 -31.53
C GLY A 382 -1.24 -14.60 -30.54
N LEU A 383 -1.78 -13.78 -29.62
CA LEU A 383 -2.79 -14.18 -28.63
C LEU A 383 -4.19 -13.91 -29.19
N ARG A 384 -4.97 -14.94 -29.49
CA ARG A 384 -6.33 -14.81 -30.07
C ARG A 384 -7.35 -14.44 -29.01
N ALA A 385 -7.24 -13.22 -28.48
CA ALA A 385 -8.17 -12.70 -27.49
C ALA A 385 -9.45 -12.17 -28.15
N VAL A 386 -10.59 -12.46 -27.52
CA VAL A 386 -11.92 -11.99 -27.92
C VAL A 386 -12.63 -11.33 -26.72
N PRO A 387 -13.54 -10.36 -26.98
CA PRO A 387 -14.36 -9.82 -25.93
C PRO A 387 -15.24 -10.90 -25.28
N ALA A 388 -15.41 -10.83 -23.96
CA ALA A 388 -16.39 -11.65 -23.26
C ALA A 388 -17.82 -11.29 -23.74
N PRO A 389 -18.76 -12.27 -23.75
CA PRO A 389 -20.10 -12.04 -24.30
C PRO A 389 -20.94 -11.03 -23.51
N SER A 390 -20.58 -10.73 -22.27
CA SER A 390 -21.30 -9.78 -21.42
C SER A 390 -20.35 -9.11 -20.43
N ASN A 391 -20.63 -7.84 -20.13
CA ASN A 391 -19.98 -7.08 -19.05
C ASN A 391 -20.93 -6.82 -17.86
N SER A 392 -22.09 -7.48 -17.81
CA SER A 392 -23.02 -7.38 -16.69
C SER A 392 -22.38 -7.91 -15.41
N VAL A 393 -22.31 -7.05 -14.38
CA VAL A 393 -21.75 -7.41 -13.07
C VAL A 393 -22.54 -8.58 -12.46
N ASP A 394 -23.86 -8.54 -12.51
CA ASP A 394 -24.72 -9.57 -11.92
C ASP A 394 -24.46 -10.95 -12.54
N LEU A 395 -24.37 -11.02 -13.88
CA LEU A 395 -24.10 -12.27 -14.57
C LEU A 395 -22.70 -12.83 -14.23
N ARG A 396 -21.72 -11.96 -14.08
CA ARG A 396 -20.36 -12.38 -13.69
C ARG A 396 -20.32 -12.90 -12.25
N LEU A 397 -20.99 -12.21 -11.33
CA LEU A 397 -21.09 -12.63 -9.94
C LEU A 397 -21.84 -13.96 -9.81
N GLU A 398 -22.94 -14.11 -10.52
CA GLU A 398 -23.73 -15.36 -10.51
C GLU A 398 -22.94 -16.53 -11.11
N ALA A 399 -22.21 -16.32 -12.20
CA ALA A 399 -21.40 -17.37 -12.82
C ALA A 399 -20.37 -17.96 -11.85
N VAL A 400 -19.68 -17.13 -11.07
CA VAL A 400 -18.72 -17.58 -10.06
C VAL A 400 -19.43 -18.18 -8.85
N SER A 401 -20.43 -17.51 -8.32
CA SER A 401 -21.20 -17.98 -7.15
C SER A 401 -21.82 -19.35 -7.38
N SER A 402 -22.34 -19.60 -8.58
CA SER A 402 -22.92 -20.90 -8.95
C SER A 402 -21.90 -22.05 -8.90
N GLN A 403 -20.63 -21.77 -9.21
CA GLN A 403 -19.58 -22.79 -9.17
C GLN A 403 -19.03 -22.99 -7.74
N LEU A 404 -18.94 -21.92 -6.94
CA LEU A 404 -18.56 -22.02 -5.53
C LEU A 404 -19.53 -22.88 -4.71
N ASN A 405 -20.83 -22.78 -4.99
CA ASN A 405 -21.87 -23.55 -4.30
C ASN A 405 -22.05 -24.98 -4.83
N LYS A 406 -21.31 -25.36 -5.88
CA LYS A 406 -21.52 -26.65 -6.57
C LYS A 406 -20.46 -27.65 -6.18
N MET A 407 -20.88 -28.91 -6.08
CA MET A 407 -20.00 -30.07 -5.99
C MET A 407 -20.06 -30.87 -7.29
N SER A 408 -18.94 -31.41 -7.73
CA SER A 408 -18.83 -32.34 -8.85
C SER A 408 -18.05 -33.57 -8.42
N GLU A 409 -18.67 -34.73 -8.51
CA GLU A 409 -18.08 -36.02 -8.07
C GLU A 409 -17.56 -35.97 -6.61
N GLY A 410 -18.32 -35.32 -5.71
CA GLY A 410 -17.93 -35.18 -4.29
C GLY A 410 -16.80 -34.21 -3.99
N LYS A 411 -16.38 -33.41 -4.99
CA LYS A 411 -15.32 -32.40 -4.85
C LYS A 411 -15.88 -31.00 -5.22
N PRO A 412 -15.30 -29.90 -4.68
CA PRO A 412 -15.71 -28.56 -5.04
C PRO A 412 -15.63 -28.33 -6.56
N ALA A 413 -16.67 -27.74 -7.15
CA ALA A 413 -16.68 -27.45 -8.59
C ALA A 413 -15.81 -26.26 -8.97
N PHE A 414 -15.35 -25.48 -8.02
CA PHE A 414 -14.39 -24.40 -8.20
C PHE A 414 -13.22 -24.59 -7.23
N LEU A 415 -11.99 -24.61 -7.75
CA LEU A 415 -10.78 -24.79 -6.95
C LEU A 415 -9.69 -23.88 -7.49
N ILE A 416 -9.01 -23.16 -6.60
CA ILE A 416 -7.92 -22.24 -6.91
C ILE A 416 -6.59 -22.82 -6.43
N ASP A 417 -5.57 -22.78 -7.26
CA ASP A 417 -4.20 -23.10 -6.84
C ASP A 417 -3.72 -22.09 -5.81
N ARG A 418 -3.08 -22.58 -4.73
CA ARG A 418 -2.59 -21.73 -3.63
C ARG A 418 -1.63 -20.63 -4.07
N ARG A 419 -1.02 -20.73 -5.25
CA ARG A 419 -0.13 -19.72 -5.82
C ARG A 419 -0.86 -18.52 -6.40
N CYS A 420 -2.17 -18.62 -6.64
CA CYS A 420 -3.01 -17.52 -7.10
C CYS A 420 -3.39 -16.62 -5.92
N SER A 421 -2.40 -16.02 -5.27
CA SER A 421 -2.58 -15.29 -4.00
C SER A 421 -3.43 -14.03 -4.14
N SER A 422 -3.31 -13.31 -5.28
CA SER A 422 -4.09 -12.10 -5.55
C SER A 422 -5.56 -12.45 -5.80
N LEU A 423 -5.81 -13.51 -6.55
CA LEU A 423 -7.17 -13.99 -6.82
C LEU A 423 -7.84 -14.48 -5.52
N ILE A 424 -7.13 -15.26 -4.70
CA ILE A 424 -7.64 -15.77 -3.41
C ILE A 424 -8.04 -14.61 -2.48
N LYS A 425 -7.27 -13.53 -2.46
CA LYS A 425 -7.57 -12.32 -1.68
C LYS A 425 -8.77 -11.54 -2.23
N GLY A 426 -9.02 -11.64 -3.53
CA GLY A 426 -10.13 -10.96 -4.20
C GLY A 426 -11.50 -11.59 -3.91
N PHE A 427 -11.55 -12.81 -3.35
CA PHE A 427 -12.77 -13.50 -2.93
C PHE A 427 -13.20 -13.12 -1.53
#